data_88893a7d6435dbc70599111ce4a65f16
#
_entry.id   88893a7d6435dbc70599111ce4a65f16
#
_cell.length_a   1.000
_cell.length_b   1.000
_cell.length_c   1.000
_cell.angle_alpha   90.00
_cell.angle_beta   90.00
_cell.angle_gamma   90.00
#
_symmetry.space_group_name_H-M   'P 1'
#
loop_
_entity.id
_entity.type
_entity.pdbx_description
1 polymer ?
#
loop_
_entity_poly.entity_id
_entity_poly.type
_entity_poly.pdbx_seq_one_letter_code
_entity_poly.pdbx_strand_id
1 'polypeptide(L)'
;MSERDQDDRLPRLWEEHRRAPFPPGFRGVDFDGVDLITLDADVAGLVHRELDRGLDDEGVAILWACVAGLDRVLPLIGDEYGASYYRRLRMMAGAVAARHLPGAI
;
A
#
# COMPACT_ATOMS: atom_id res chain seq x y z
N MET A 1 -15.76 14.94 10.79
CA MET A 1 -15.82 15.25 9.37
C MET A 1 -14.60 14.76 8.63
N SER A 2 -13.46 15.30 9.01
CA SER A 2 -12.24 15.00 8.29
C SER A 2 -11.90 13.51 8.34
N GLU A 3 -12.19 12.84 9.42
CA GLU A 3 -11.90 11.41 9.52
C GLU A 3 -12.67 10.61 8.50
N ARG A 4 -13.91 10.96 8.29
CA ARG A 4 -14.73 10.28 7.29
C ARG A 4 -14.20 10.52 5.89
N ASP A 5 -13.80 11.76 5.64
CA ASP A 5 -13.26 12.10 4.34
C ASP A 5 -12.02 11.28 4.02
N GLN A 6 -11.16 11.08 5.02
CA GLN A 6 -9.96 10.27 4.85
C GLN A 6 -10.31 8.81 4.61
N ASP A 7 -11.27 8.29 5.34
CA ASP A 7 -11.70 6.91 5.15
C ASP A 7 -12.28 6.69 3.77
N ASP A 8 -12.97 7.69 3.23
CA ASP A 8 -13.58 7.56 1.90
C ASP A 8 -12.54 7.49 0.79
N ARG A 9 -11.33 7.94 1.05
CA ARG A 9 -10.28 7.90 0.03
C ARG A 9 -9.80 6.49 -0.28
N LEU A 10 -9.82 5.61 0.71
CA LEU A 10 -9.26 4.27 0.53
C LEU A 10 -10.00 3.47 -0.54
N PRO A 11 -11.34 3.39 -0.53
CA PRO A 11 -12.02 2.64 -1.58
C PRO A 11 -11.74 3.19 -2.98
N ARG A 12 -11.62 4.51 -3.10
CA ARG A 12 -11.32 5.12 -4.41
C ARG A 12 -9.91 4.78 -4.86
N LEU A 13 -8.95 4.87 -3.97
CA LEU A 13 -7.58 4.51 -4.29
C LEU A 13 -7.49 3.03 -4.68
N TRP A 14 -8.22 2.19 -3.98
CA TRP A 14 -8.26 0.76 -4.27
C TRP A 14 -8.79 0.49 -5.68
N GLU A 15 -9.88 1.19 -6.06
CA GLU A 15 -10.43 1.04 -7.40
C GLU A 15 -9.45 1.48 -8.46
N GLU A 16 -8.76 2.59 -8.23
CA GLU A 16 -7.74 3.04 -9.16
C GLU A 16 -6.62 2.01 -9.29
N HIS A 17 -6.20 1.46 -8.19
CA HIS A 17 -5.12 0.48 -8.19
C HIS A 17 -5.51 -0.78 -8.95
N ARG A 18 -6.73 -1.25 -8.75
CA ARG A 18 -7.20 -2.45 -9.43
C ARG A 18 -7.24 -2.29 -10.94
N ARG A 19 -7.44 -1.08 -11.42
CA ARG A 19 -7.54 -0.81 -12.85
C ARG A 19 -6.21 -0.47 -13.48
N ALA A 20 -5.22 -0.14 -12.68
CA ALA A 20 -3.92 0.29 -13.19
C ALA A 20 -3.10 -0.92 -13.61
N PRO A 21 -2.51 -0.90 -14.82
CA PRO A 21 -1.62 -2.00 -15.20
C PRO A 21 -0.36 -2.00 -14.33
N PHE A 22 0.12 -3.18 -14.05
CA PHE A 22 1.39 -3.31 -13.33
C PHE A 22 2.51 -2.67 -14.17
N PRO A 23 3.44 -1.93 -13.54
CA PRO A 23 4.47 -1.23 -14.32
C PRO A 23 5.30 -2.17 -15.18
N PRO A 24 5.41 -1.88 -16.48
CA PRO A 24 6.23 -2.73 -17.36
C PRO A 24 7.67 -2.76 -16.90
N GLY A 25 8.28 -3.93 -16.97
CA GLY A 25 9.66 -4.08 -16.60
C GLY A 25 9.93 -4.27 -15.12
N PHE A 26 8.91 -4.24 -14.30
CA PHE A 26 9.09 -4.38 -12.85
C PHE A 26 8.96 -5.82 -12.36
N ARG A 27 8.58 -6.76 -13.24
CA ARG A 27 8.49 -8.16 -12.85
C ARG A 27 9.88 -8.71 -12.58
N GLY A 28 10.04 -9.36 -11.45
CA GLY A 28 11.31 -9.94 -11.07
C GLY A 28 12.36 -8.94 -10.64
N VAL A 29 11.98 -7.68 -10.50
CA VAL A 29 12.89 -6.63 -10.06
C VAL A 29 12.78 -6.46 -8.56
N ASP A 30 13.95 -6.39 -7.90
CA ASP A 30 13.96 -6.02 -6.50
C ASP A 30 14.86 -4.79 -6.33
N PHE A 31 14.49 -3.95 -5.38
CA PHE A 31 15.29 -2.83 -4.96
C PHE A 31 15.63 -3.02 -3.50
N ASP A 32 16.92 -3.00 -3.18
CA ASP A 32 17.37 -3.10 -1.79
C ASP A 32 16.79 -4.35 -1.11
N GLY A 33 16.74 -5.45 -1.87
CA GLY A 33 16.23 -6.72 -1.35
C GLY A 33 14.72 -6.84 -1.27
N VAL A 34 13.98 -5.85 -1.75
CA VAL A 34 12.53 -5.87 -1.73
C VAL A 34 12.00 -6.20 -3.11
N ASP A 35 11.29 -7.32 -3.24
CA ASP A 35 10.70 -7.73 -4.52
C ASP A 35 9.42 -6.94 -4.76
N LEU A 36 9.39 -6.22 -5.88
CA LEU A 36 8.30 -5.27 -6.14
C LEU A 36 6.95 -5.94 -6.37
N ILE A 37 6.95 -7.11 -7.04
CA ILE A 37 5.71 -7.85 -7.25
C ILE A 37 5.13 -8.33 -5.92
N THR A 38 5.98 -8.88 -5.07
CA THR A 38 5.54 -9.38 -3.77
C THR A 38 5.00 -8.25 -2.91
N LEU A 39 5.69 -7.11 -2.93
CA LEU A 39 5.26 -5.95 -2.15
C LEU A 39 3.87 -5.48 -2.60
N ASP A 40 3.67 -5.39 -3.92
CA ASP A 40 2.38 -5.00 -4.47
C ASP A 40 1.29 -5.98 -4.06
N ALA A 41 1.55 -7.28 -4.24
CA ALA A 41 0.56 -8.30 -3.93
C ALA A 41 0.21 -8.32 -2.44
N ASP A 42 1.21 -8.15 -1.59
CA ASP A 42 0.98 -8.15 -0.15
C ASP A 42 0.12 -6.98 0.27
N VAL A 43 0.45 -5.78 -0.21
CA VAL A 43 -0.33 -4.59 0.14
C VAL A 43 -1.75 -4.71 -0.41
N ALA A 44 -1.89 -5.15 -1.67
CA ALA A 44 -3.21 -5.29 -2.27
C ALA A 44 -4.07 -6.26 -1.48
N GLY A 45 -3.49 -7.40 -1.06
CA GLY A 45 -4.23 -8.37 -0.27
C GLY A 45 -4.66 -7.80 1.08
N LEU A 46 -3.79 -7.03 1.72
CA LEU A 46 -4.10 -6.43 3.01
C LEU A 46 -5.18 -5.36 2.88
N VAL A 47 -5.11 -4.52 1.83
CA VAL A 47 -6.13 -3.51 1.59
C VAL A 47 -7.48 -4.16 1.33
N HIS A 48 -7.50 -5.19 0.50
CA HIS A 48 -8.73 -5.91 0.20
C HIS A 48 -9.34 -6.49 1.48
N ARG A 49 -8.52 -7.11 2.31
CA ARG A 49 -9.00 -7.68 3.56
C ARG A 49 -9.51 -6.60 4.51
N GLU A 50 -8.80 -5.47 4.58
CA GLU A 50 -9.24 -4.38 5.44
C GLU A 50 -10.62 -3.87 5.03
N LEU A 51 -10.85 -3.72 3.73
CA LEU A 51 -12.13 -3.23 3.22
C LEU A 51 -13.24 -4.26 3.40
N ASP A 52 -12.89 -5.54 3.42
CA ASP A 52 -13.87 -6.60 3.55
C ASP A 52 -14.28 -6.82 5.00
N ARG A 53 -13.31 -7.00 5.90
CA ARG A 53 -13.64 -7.37 7.29
C ARG A 53 -12.69 -6.81 8.33
N GLY A 54 -11.68 -6.06 7.92
CA GLY A 54 -10.68 -5.52 8.82
C GLY A 54 -9.53 -6.48 9.05
N LEU A 55 -8.36 -5.92 9.31
CA LEU A 55 -7.15 -6.70 9.56
C LEU A 55 -7.09 -7.13 11.02
N ASP A 56 -6.56 -8.34 11.24
CA ASP A 56 -6.21 -8.77 12.58
C ASP A 56 -4.80 -8.27 12.94
N ASP A 57 -4.34 -8.62 14.14
CA ASP A 57 -3.05 -8.14 14.61
C ASP A 57 -1.90 -8.57 13.72
N GLU A 58 -1.96 -9.80 13.21
CA GLU A 58 -0.93 -10.29 12.32
C GLU A 58 -0.93 -9.51 11.01
N GLY A 59 -2.12 -9.25 10.47
CA GLY A 59 -2.23 -8.46 9.25
C GLY A 59 -1.68 -7.06 9.43
N VAL A 60 -1.94 -6.45 10.57
CA VAL A 60 -1.42 -5.12 10.86
C VAL A 60 0.11 -5.14 10.93
N ALA A 61 0.69 -6.16 11.55
CA ALA A 61 2.15 -6.27 11.62
C ALA A 61 2.75 -6.40 10.22
N ILE A 62 2.13 -7.22 9.36
CA ILE A 62 2.61 -7.38 8.00
C ILE A 62 2.48 -6.05 7.25
N LEU A 63 1.39 -5.34 7.47
CA LEU A 63 1.18 -4.05 6.83
C LEU A 63 2.28 -3.06 7.18
N TRP A 64 2.68 -2.99 8.45
CA TRP A 64 3.75 -2.07 8.84
C TRP A 64 5.07 -2.44 8.18
N ALA A 65 5.34 -3.74 8.01
CA ALA A 65 6.52 -4.17 7.28
C ALA A 65 6.45 -3.72 5.82
N CYS A 66 5.27 -3.79 5.23
CA CYS A 66 5.07 -3.34 3.85
C CYS A 66 5.29 -1.82 3.73
N VAL A 67 4.79 -1.05 4.69
CA VAL A 67 5.01 0.40 4.71
C VAL A 67 6.50 0.70 4.73
N ALA A 68 7.25 0.01 5.59
CA ALA A 68 8.69 0.21 5.65
C ALA A 68 9.36 -0.15 4.32
N GLY A 69 8.92 -1.25 3.69
CA GLY A 69 9.45 -1.64 2.39
C GLY A 69 9.16 -0.60 1.32
N LEU A 70 7.95 -0.06 1.30
CA LEU A 70 7.58 0.99 0.35
C LEU A 70 8.44 2.23 0.54
N ASP A 71 8.66 2.62 1.79
CA ASP A 71 9.48 3.79 2.07
C ASP A 71 10.93 3.60 1.61
N ARG A 72 11.41 2.36 1.61
CA ARG A 72 12.76 2.06 1.14
C ARG A 72 12.85 2.08 -0.38
N VAL A 73 11.85 1.55 -1.08
CA VAL A 73 11.98 1.41 -2.54
C VAL A 73 11.55 2.68 -3.29
N LEU A 74 10.64 3.47 -2.74
CA LEU A 74 10.13 4.63 -3.47
C LEU A 74 11.24 5.57 -3.96
N PRO A 75 12.24 5.93 -3.15
CA PRO A 75 13.30 6.82 -3.66
C PRO A 75 14.14 6.19 -4.75
N LEU A 76 14.08 4.86 -4.91
CA LEU A 76 14.92 4.16 -5.89
C LEU A 76 14.21 3.99 -7.23
N ILE A 77 12.90 4.27 -7.30
CA ILE A 77 12.15 4.10 -8.54
C ILE A 77 12.30 5.34 -9.39
N GLY A 78 13.03 5.20 -10.52
CA GLY A 78 13.25 6.32 -11.41
C GLY A 78 12.19 6.47 -12.49
N ASP A 79 11.45 5.39 -12.79
CA ASP A 79 10.41 5.41 -13.79
C ASP A 79 9.18 6.16 -13.27
N GLU A 80 8.70 7.12 -14.06
CA GLU A 80 7.63 8.00 -13.60
C GLU A 80 6.34 7.25 -13.32
N TYR A 81 5.95 6.37 -14.24
CA TYR A 81 4.73 5.59 -14.04
C TYR A 81 4.88 4.64 -12.85
N GLY A 82 6.02 3.99 -12.76
CA GLY A 82 6.28 3.07 -11.64
C GLY A 82 6.27 3.79 -10.31
N ALA A 83 6.88 4.96 -10.24
CA ALA A 83 6.88 5.75 -9.01
C ALA A 83 5.46 6.15 -8.63
N SER A 84 4.65 6.58 -9.59
CA SER A 84 3.26 6.94 -9.33
C SER A 84 2.46 5.76 -8.82
N TYR A 85 2.66 4.59 -9.45
CA TYR A 85 1.99 3.35 -9.06
C TYR A 85 2.31 2.98 -7.61
N TYR A 86 3.59 3.00 -7.25
CA TYR A 86 4.01 2.62 -5.89
C TYR A 86 3.72 3.71 -4.86
N ARG A 87 3.66 4.99 -5.27
CA ARG A 87 3.20 6.05 -4.36
C ARG A 87 1.74 5.84 -3.99
N ARG A 88 0.90 5.47 -4.96
CA ARG A 88 -0.49 5.17 -4.66
C ARG A 88 -0.61 3.99 -3.71
N LEU A 89 0.21 2.96 -3.96
CA LEU A 89 0.26 1.80 -3.08
C LEU A 89 0.62 2.22 -1.65
N ARG A 90 1.60 3.11 -1.53
CA ARG A 90 2.00 3.64 -0.22
C ARG A 90 0.88 4.42 0.45
N MET A 91 0.14 5.20 -0.33
CA MET A 91 -0.99 5.95 0.21
C MET A 91 -2.06 5.02 0.76
N MET A 92 -2.35 3.94 0.04
CA MET A 92 -3.32 2.96 0.52
C MET A 92 -2.84 2.29 1.80
N ALA A 93 -1.58 1.86 1.82
CA ALA A 93 -1.03 1.21 3.01
C ALA A 93 -1.06 2.15 4.20
N GLY A 94 -0.73 3.41 3.98
CA GLY A 94 -0.77 4.40 5.05
C GLY A 94 -2.17 4.67 5.57
N ALA A 95 -3.16 4.68 4.66
CA ALA A 95 -4.54 4.89 5.06
C ALA A 95 -5.05 3.73 5.92
N VAL A 96 -4.69 2.49 5.55
CA VAL A 96 -5.06 1.34 6.37
C VAL A 96 -4.35 1.40 7.71
N ALA A 97 -3.05 1.70 7.70
CA ALA A 97 -2.28 1.77 8.94
C ALA A 97 -2.86 2.79 9.91
N ALA A 98 -3.35 3.91 9.39
CA ALA A 98 -3.93 4.95 10.23
C ALA A 98 -5.16 4.46 10.98
N ARG A 99 -5.89 3.50 10.41
CA ARG A 99 -7.07 2.94 11.08
C ARG A 99 -6.71 2.07 12.28
N HIS A 100 -5.45 1.66 12.35
CA HIS A 100 -5.00 0.72 13.38
C HIS A 100 -4.00 1.33 14.34
N LEU A 101 -3.87 2.65 14.31
CA LEU A 101 -3.03 3.32 15.30
C LEU A 101 -3.68 3.23 16.67
N PRO A 102 -2.87 3.13 17.74
CA PRO A 102 -3.43 3.21 19.10
C PRO A 102 -4.21 4.51 19.25
N GLY A 103 -5.31 4.44 19.95
CA GLY A 103 -6.12 5.63 20.18
C GLY A 103 -5.29 6.73 20.79
N ALA A 104 -5.47 7.94 20.29
CA ALA A 104 -4.82 9.11 20.88
C ALA A 104 -5.49 9.41 22.22
N ILE A 105 -4.73 9.43 23.26
CA ILE A 105 -5.28 9.63 24.59
C ILE A 105 -4.61 10.79 25.27
#